data_918c77e96bad43246f3a8bd639b97bba
#
_entry.id   918c77e96bad43246f3a8bd639b97bba
#
_cell.length_a   1.000
_cell.length_b   1.000
_cell.length_c   1.000
_cell.angle_alpha   90.00
_cell.angle_beta   90.00
_cell.angle_gamma   90.00
#
_symmetry.space_group_name_H-M   'P 1'
#
loop_
_entity.id
_entity.type
_entity.pdbx_description
1 polymer ?
#
loop_
_entity_poly.entity_id
_entity_poly.type
_entity_poly.pdbx_seq_one_letter_code
_entity_poly.pdbx_strand_id
1 'polypeptide(L)'
;MKQVLISIFFITALLGCKKEINVDLPNASQQIVIEATVTNATYAQVTISKSVAFSNSNTYPTVSGATVNISDNGVNYPLTESKAGTYSNNSLIGVPGHTYNLLVKVEGKEYSSTSIMPLQVHLDTLLLEKLFWGHESVWVVKPQYSDPAGFGHYYMFIETINSKQFPQFWVWDDRIVNNSISTIPLIQSDSTINVNDTIEIEMRCIDRNVFRYFTALQGSQNNATTPANPDNEITGGALGYFSAHTTQRKKVKVQ
;
A
#
# COMPACT_ATOMS: atom_id res chain seq x y z
N MET A 1 38.49 -45.02 31.44
CA MET A 1 38.52 -45.13 29.96
C MET A 1 37.13 -45.09 29.33
N LYS A 2 36.11 -45.87 29.77
CA LYS A 2 34.74 -45.82 29.18
C LYS A 2 34.05 -44.46 29.26
N GLN A 3 34.21 -43.73 30.34
CA GLN A 3 33.55 -42.39 30.53
C GLN A 3 34.18 -41.31 29.67
N VAL A 4 35.47 -41.38 29.37
CA VAL A 4 36.18 -40.44 28.47
C VAL A 4 35.77 -40.64 27.01
N LEU A 5 35.54 -41.89 26.61
CA LEU A 5 35.06 -42.23 25.26
C LEU A 5 33.62 -41.75 25.01
N ILE A 6 32.74 -41.76 26.00
CA ILE A 6 31.36 -41.26 25.90
C ILE A 6 31.36 -39.74 25.81
N SER A 7 32.22 -39.03 26.55
CA SER A 7 32.33 -37.56 26.47
C SER A 7 32.87 -37.11 25.10
N ILE A 8 33.78 -37.81 24.48
CA ILE A 8 34.32 -37.47 23.14
C ILE A 8 33.25 -37.70 22.07
N PHE A 9 32.40 -38.71 22.18
CA PHE A 9 31.31 -38.97 21.24
C PHE A 9 30.22 -37.90 21.28
N PHE A 10 29.98 -37.29 22.46
CA PHE A 10 28.96 -36.22 22.61
C PHE A 10 29.43 -34.87 22.05
N ILE A 11 30.76 -34.60 22.03
CA ILE A 11 31.33 -33.35 21.50
C ILE A 11 31.33 -33.32 19.97
N THR A 12 31.43 -34.46 19.30
CA THR A 12 31.43 -34.56 17.83
C THR A 12 30.03 -34.40 17.21
N ALA A 13 28.95 -34.57 17.99
CA ALA A 13 27.58 -34.42 17.52
C ALA A 13 27.11 -32.94 17.35
N LEU A 14 27.92 -31.96 17.80
CA LEU A 14 27.59 -30.53 17.72
C LEU A 14 28.15 -29.82 16.49
N LEU A 15 28.85 -30.51 15.59
CA LEU A 15 29.31 -29.96 14.31
C LEU A 15 28.18 -30.03 13.26
N GLY A 16 27.05 -29.39 13.54
CA GLY A 16 26.00 -29.18 12.57
C GLY A 16 26.48 -28.17 11.51
N CYS A 17 26.90 -28.64 10.34
CA CYS A 17 27.11 -27.79 9.18
C CYS A 17 25.81 -27.03 8.87
N LYS A 18 25.81 -25.72 8.99
CA LYS A 18 24.82 -24.86 8.35
C LYS A 18 25.08 -24.97 6.84
N LYS A 19 24.24 -25.72 6.15
CA LYS A 19 24.22 -25.72 4.69
C LYS A 19 23.57 -24.41 4.25
N GLU A 20 24.36 -23.45 3.80
CA GLU A 20 23.81 -22.31 3.08
C GLU A 20 23.24 -22.83 1.76
N ILE A 21 21.92 -22.78 1.64
CA ILE A 21 21.24 -23.07 0.38
C ILE A 21 21.29 -21.78 -0.43
N ASN A 22 22.29 -21.67 -1.29
CA ASN A 22 22.29 -20.66 -2.35
C ASN A 22 21.22 -21.08 -3.37
N VAL A 23 20.03 -20.48 -3.25
CA VAL A 23 19.01 -20.61 -4.27
C VAL A 23 19.35 -19.59 -5.34
N ASP A 24 19.93 -20.04 -6.46
CA ASP A 24 20.01 -19.24 -7.68
C ASP A 24 18.57 -19.01 -8.19
N LEU A 25 17.95 -17.95 -7.72
CA LEU A 25 16.69 -17.50 -8.28
C LEU A 25 17.00 -16.92 -9.67
N PRO A 26 16.38 -17.43 -10.75
CA PRO A 26 16.57 -16.84 -12.06
C PRO A 26 16.15 -15.37 -11.98
N ASN A 27 17.06 -14.47 -12.35
CA ASN A 27 16.79 -13.04 -12.38
C ASN A 27 15.63 -12.81 -13.35
N ALA A 28 14.44 -12.51 -12.82
CA ALA A 28 13.32 -12.08 -13.63
C ALA A 28 13.72 -10.80 -14.37
N SER A 29 13.37 -10.70 -15.65
CA SER A 29 13.57 -9.47 -16.42
C SER A 29 12.94 -8.29 -15.70
N GLN A 30 13.65 -7.16 -15.66
CA GLN A 30 13.10 -5.93 -15.08
C GLN A 30 11.81 -5.55 -15.80
N GLN A 31 10.77 -5.26 -15.02
CA GLN A 31 9.47 -4.82 -15.51
C GLN A 31 9.25 -3.34 -15.19
N ILE A 32 8.50 -2.65 -16.03
CA ILE A 32 8.02 -1.30 -15.74
C ILE A 32 7.05 -1.39 -14.56
N VAL A 33 7.20 -0.48 -13.61
CA VAL A 33 6.30 -0.27 -12.46
C VAL A 33 5.68 1.11 -12.60
N ILE A 34 4.36 1.18 -12.57
CA ILE A 34 3.60 2.43 -12.68
C ILE A 34 2.75 2.59 -11.42
N GLU A 35 2.98 3.67 -10.69
CA GLU A 35 2.18 4.06 -9.53
C GLU A 35 1.53 5.40 -9.84
N ALA A 36 0.21 5.38 -10.06
CA ALA A 36 -0.53 6.54 -10.50
C ALA A 36 -1.66 6.88 -9.52
N THR A 37 -1.83 8.16 -9.23
CA THR A 37 -2.87 8.65 -8.33
C THR A 37 -3.56 9.89 -8.88
N VAL A 38 -4.88 9.94 -8.72
CA VAL A 38 -5.71 11.12 -8.84
C VAL A 38 -6.48 11.27 -7.54
N THR A 39 -6.37 12.41 -6.86
CA THR A 39 -7.04 12.63 -5.58
C THR A 39 -7.88 13.91 -5.60
N ASN A 40 -8.87 13.98 -4.72
CA ASN A 40 -9.67 15.20 -4.54
C ASN A 40 -8.95 16.30 -3.73
N ALA A 41 -7.71 16.06 -3.28
CA ALA A 41 -6.98 16.95 -2.39
C ALA A 41 -5.67 17.49 -2.98
N THR A 42 -5.07 16.75 -3.92
CA THR A 42 -3.79 17.10 -4.54
C THR A 42 -3.85 16.87 -6.05
N TYR A 43 -2.91 17.46 -6.77
CA TYR A 43 -2.76 17.25 -8.21
C TYR A 43 -2.40 15.81 -8.56
N ALA A 44 -2.84 15.37 -9.74
CA ALA A 44 -2.55 14.04 -10.26
C ALA A 44 -1.03 13.81 -10.40
N GLN A 45 -0.59 12.63 -10.03
CA GLN A 45 0.81 12.21 -10.08
C GLN A 45 0.95 10.78 -10.61
N VAL A 46 2.00 10.56 -11.40
CA VAL A 46 2.41 9.23 -11.88
C VAL A 46 3.90 9.07 -11.65
N THR A 47 4.28 7.96 -11.03
CA THR A 47 5.68 7.57 -10.86
C THR A 47 5.96 6.35 -11.71
N ILE A 48 7.05 6.38 -12.49
CA ILE A 48 7.47 5.27 -13.35
C ILE A 48 8.88 4.83 -12.94
N SER A 49 9.01 3.55 -12.63
CA SER A 49 10.28 2.94 -12.24
C SER A 49 10.42 1.54 -12.84
N LYS A 50 11.54 0.86 -12.57
CA LYS A 50 11.74 -0.56 -12.91
C LYS A 50 11.80 -1.40 -11.66
N SER A 51 11.26 -2.60 -11.73
CA SER A 51 11.44 -3.60 -10.69
C SER A 51 12.92 -3.99 -10.57
N VAL A 52 13.35 -4.40 -9.36
CA VAL A 52 14.71 -4.89 -9.11
C VAL A 52 14.65 -6.33 -8.63
N ALA A 53 15.73 -7.09 -8.86
CA ALA A 53 15.85 -8.43 -8.33
C ALA A 53 15.88 -8.40 -6.79
N PHE A 54 15.37 -9.45 -6.16
CA PHE A 54 15.27 -9.57 -4.70
C PHE A 54 16.61 -9.40 -3.96
N SER A 55 17.72 -9.74 -4.63
CA SER A 55 19.09 -9.62 -4.10
C SER A 55 19.69 -8.22 -4.17
N ASN A 56 19.03 -7.28 -4.86
CA ASN A 56 19.55 -5.93 -5.05
C ASN A 56 19.08 -4.98 -3.93
N SER A 57 19.80 -3.85 -3.80
CA SER A 57 19.38 -2.77 -2.90
C SER A 57 17.98 -2.28 -3.28
N ASN A 58 17.16 -1.88 -2.30
CA ASN A 58 15.79 -1.34 -2.48
C ASN A 58 15.75 0.02 -3.23
N THR A 59 16.66 0.26 -4.16
CA THR A 59 16.67 1.45 -5.00
C THR A 59 16.10 1.09 -6.36
N TYR A 60 14.89 1.55 -6.62
CA TYR A 60 14.18 1.30 -7.88
C TYR A 60 14.61 2.32 -8.93
N PRO A 61 15.21 1.88 -10.08
CA PRO A 61 15.59 2.79 -11.14
C PRO A 61 14.40 3.56 -11.68
N THR A 62 14.47 4.87 -11.72
CA THR A 62 13.42 5.72 -12.29
C THR A 62 13.47 5.68 -13.80
N VAL A 63 12.32 5.87 -14.46
CA VAL A 63 12.19 5.85 -15.92
C VAL A 63 11.71 7.21 -16.41
N SER A 64 12.60 7.93 -17.10
CA SER A 64 12.35 9.24 -17.69
C SER A 64 11.92 9.14 -19.15
N GLY A 65 11.37 10.26 -19.68
CA GLY A 65 11.02 10.39 -21.10
C GLY A 65 9.74 9.68 -21.52
N ALA A 66 8.87 9.30 -20.58
CA ALA A 66 7.56 8.75 -20.89
C ALA A 66 6.59 9.87 -21.35
N THR A 67 5.68 9.52 -22.25
CA THR A 67 4.47 10.31 -22.51
C THR A 67 3.37 9.81 -21.60
N VAL A 68 2.88 10.67 -20.69
CA VAL A 68 1.86 10.31 -19.70
C VAL A 68 0.65 11.21 -19.89
N ASN A 69 -0.53 10.59 -19.97
CA ASN A 69 -1.80 11.30 -20.05
C ASN A 69 -2.83 10.68 -19.11
N ILE A 70 -3.61 11.50 -18.44
CA ILE A 70 -4.80 11.07 -17.70
C ILE A 70 -5.99 11.79 -18.33
N SER A 71 -7.06 11.06 -18.66
CA SER A 71 -8.31 11.68 -19.06
C SER A 71 -9.36 11.58 -17.95
N ASP A 72 -10.13 12.66 -17.80
CA ASP A 72 -11.29 12.76 -16.91
C ASP A 72 -12.53 12.97 -17.79
N ASN A 73 -13.45 12.00 -17.80
CA ASN A 73 -14.67 12.06 -18.61
C ASN A 73 -14.43 12.53 -20.07
N GLY A 74 -13.33 12.08 -20.69
CA GLY A 74 -12.96 12.40 -22.06
C GLY A 74 -12.12 13.67 -22.25
N VAL A 75 -11.90 14.45 -21.21
CA VAL A 75 -10.97 15.60 -21.23
C VAL A 75 -9.55 15.12 -20.92
N ASN A 76 -8.61 15.43 -21.78
CA ASN A 76 -7.22 14.98 -21.64
C ASN A 76 -6.38 15.95 -20.82
N TYR A 77 -5.59 15.41 -19.90
CA TYR A 77 -4.64 16.13 -19.06
C TYR A 77 -3.25 15.50 -19.25
N PRO A 78 -2.40 16.06 -20.13
CA PRO A 78 -1.03 15.60 -20.25
C PRO A 78 -0.26 15.91 -18.96
N LEU A 79 0.54 14.95 -18.50
CA LEU A 79 1.42 15.12 -17.36
C LEU A 79 2.85 15.41 -17.84
N THR A 80 3.50 16.35 -17.17
CA THR A 80 4.90 16.71 -17.45
C THR A 80 5.82 16.08 -16.40
N GLU A 81 7.01 15.69 -16.81
CA GLU A 81 8.03 15.18 -15.91
C GLU A 81 8.54 16.30 -15.00
N SER A 82 8.25 16.23 -13.70
CA SER A 82 8.67 17.22 -12.70
C SER A 82 10.02 16.89 -12.06
N LYS A 83 10.36 15.62 -11.99
CA LYS A 83 11.65 15.04 -11.62
C LYS A 83 11.77 13.66 -12.27
N ALA A 84 12.98 13.12 -12.36
CA ALA A 84 13.24 11.84 -13.01
C ALA A 84 12.22 10.77 -12.60
N GLY A 85 11.44 10.25 -13.57
CA GLY A 85 10.41 9.24 -13.39
C GLY A 85 9.15 9.69 -12.66
N THR A 86 8.98 10.98 -12.35
CA THR A 86 7.76 11.49 -11.71
C THR A 86 7.09 12.52 -12.61
N TYR A 87 5.85 12.28 -12.95
CA TYR A 87 5.03 13.07 -13.87
C TYR A 87 3.84 13.66 -13.11
N SER A 88 3.52 14.91 -13.33
CA SER A 88 2.39 15.59 -12.69
C SER A 88 1.69 16.57 -13.63
N ASN A 89 0.43 16.88 -13.30
CA ASN A 89 -0.34 17.92 -13.96
C ASN A 89 -0.97 18.82 -12.90
N ASN A 90 -0.64 20.12 -12.94
CA ASN A 90 -1.08 21.09 -11.93
C ASN A 90 -2.52 21.62 -12.15
N SER A 91 -3.27 21.01 -13.05
CA SER A 91 -4.67 21.38 -13.33
C SER A 91 -5.66 20.25 -12.99
N LEU A 92 -5.16 19.00 -12.87
CA LEU A 92 -6.01 17.85 -12.59
C LEU A 92 -6.09 17.58 -11.10
N ILE A 93 -7.21 17.98 -10.51
CA ILE A 93 -7.66 17.57 -9.17
C ILE A 93 -8.88 16.67 -9.37
N GLY A 94 -8.92 15.55 -8.67
CA GLY A 94 -9.96 14.57 -8.85
C GLY A 94 -11.33 15.03 -8.32
N VAL A 95 -12.37 14.60 -9.02
CA VAL A 95 -13.79 14.85 -8.67
C VAL A 95 -14.44 13.52 -8.34
N PRO A 96 -15.06 13.37 -7.14
CA PRO A 96 -15.77 12.16 -6.78
C PRO A 96 -16.86 11.78 -7.79
N GLY A 97 -16.97 10.50 -8.11
CA GLY A 97 -17.91 9.97 -9.11
C GLY A 97 -17.37 9.95 -10.55
N HIS A 98 -16.24 10.60 -10.83
CA HIS A 98 -15.65 10.60 -12.16
C HIS A 98 -14.82 9.35 -12.45
N THR A 99 -14.70 9.04 -13.75
CA THR A 99 -13.88 7.94 -14.27
C THR A 99 -12.62 8.51 -14.92
N TYR A 100 -11.48 8.01 -14.48
CA TYR A 100 -10.17 8.42 -14.96
C TYR A 100 -9.55 7.29 -15.78
N ASN A 101 -8.95 7.64 -16.93
CA ASN A 101 -8.20 6.72 -17.77
C ASN A 101 -6.75 7.17 -17.86
N LEU A 102 -5.85 6.30 -17.45
CA LEU A 102 -4.40 6.48 -17.56
C LEU A 102 -3.89 5.91 -18.88
N LEU A 103 -3.02 6.63 -19.55
CA LEU A 103 -2.25 6.18 -20.70
C LEU A 103 -0.78 6.56 -20.52
N VAL A 104 0.10 5.56 -20.55
CA VAL A 104 1.56 5.74 -20.46
C VAL A 104 2.21 5.12 -21.69
N LYS A 105 3.07 5.88 -22.37
CA LYS A 105 3.90 5.39 -23.47
C LYS A 105 5.36 5.55 -23.09
N VAL A 106 6.08 4.46 -22.99
CA VAL A 106 7.49 4.46 -22.59
C VAL A 106 8.21 3.23 -23.16
N GLU A 107 9.46 3.41 -23.57
CA GLU A 107 10.29 2.34 -24.14
C GLU A 107 9.61 1.60 -25.31
N GLY A 108 8.84 2.31 -26.15
CA GLY A 108 8.12 1.74 -27.29
C GLY A 108 6.89 0.90 -26.95
N LYS A 109 6.48 0.86 -25.69
CA LYS A 109 5.27 0.15 -25.21
C LYS A 109 4.22 1.13 -24.72
N GLU A 110 2.98 0.65 -24.73
CA GLU A 110 1.82 1.37 -24.22
C GLU A 110 1.20 0.61 -23.05
N TYR A 111 0.85 1.35 -21.99
CA TYR A 111 0.22 0.86 -20.79
C TYR A 111 -1.00 1.69 -20.49
N SER A 112 -2.11 1.07 -20.11
CA SER A 112 -3.33 1.79 -19.78
C SER A 112 -4.03 1.17 -18.58
N SER A 113 -4.80 1.99 -17.87
CA SER A 113 -5.63 1.56 -16.75
C SER A 113 -6.79 2.52 -16.55
N THR A 114 -7.86 2.05 -15.92
CA THR A 114 -9.04 2.86 -15.57
C THR A 114 -9.29 2.76 -14.08
N SER A 115 -9.63 3.88 -13.45
CA SER A 115 -10.03 3.94 -12.05
C SER A 115 -11.22 4.88 -11.89
N ILE A 116 -12.17 4.51 -11.04
CA ILE A 116 -13.36 5.32 -10.72
C ILE A 116 -13.17 5.90 -9.34
N MET A 117 -13.22 7.23 -9.21
CA MET A 117 -13.14 7.87 -7.89
C MET A 117 -14.46 7.67 -7.14
N PRO A 118 -14.49 6.94 -6.02
CA PRO A 118 -15.71 6.77 -5.24
C PRO A 118 -16.20 8.10 -4.66
N LEU A 119 -17.48 8.14 -4.29
CA LEU A 119 -18.00 9.23 -3.46
C LEU A 119 -17.27 9.22 -2.11
N GLN A 120 -17.09 10.42 -1.56
CA GLN A 120 -16.41 10.57 -0.29
C GLN A 120 -17.31 10.15 0.88
N VAL A 121 -16.85 9.21 1.68
CA VAL A 121 -17.42 8.88 2.99
C VAL A 121 -16.69 9.71 4.04
N HIS A 122 -17.44 10.39 4.91
CA HIS A 122 -16.85 11.30 5.90
C HIS A 122 -16.15 10.54 7.03
N LEU A 123 -14.91 10.92 7.33
CA LEU A 123 -14.20 10.45 8.53
C LEU A 123 -14.63 11.32 9.73
N ASP A 124 -15.47 10.78 10.63
CA ASP A 124 -16.10 11.55 11.70
C ASP A 124 -15.13 11.90 12.82
N THR A 125 -14.40 10.91 13.34
CA THR A 125 -13.43 11.11 14.42
C THR A 125 -12.42 9.97 14.49
N LEU A 126 -11.37 10.15 15.32
CA LEU A 126 -10.42 9.11 15.69
C LEU A 126 -10.60 8.81 17.18
N LEU A 127 -10.98 7.58 17.48
CA LEU A 127 -11.04 7.07 18.84
C LEU A 127 -9.71 6.41 19.20
N LEU A 128 -9.26 6.62 20.42
CA LEU A 128 -8.09 5.94 20.99
C LEU A 128 -8.57 4.90 21.99
N GLU A 129 -8.05 3.70 21.89
CA GLU A 129 -8.38 2.61 22.80
C GLU A 129 -7.11 1.85 23.21
N LYS A 130 -7.07 1.35 24.42
CA LYS A 130 -6.06 0.40 24.87
C LYS A 130 -6.60 -1.02 24.69
N LEU A 131 -5.96 -1.78 23.83
CA LEU A 131 -6.22 -3.21 23.74
C LEU A 131 -5.27 -3.96 24.66
N PHE A 132 -5.81 -4.93 25.41
CA PHE A 132 -5.04 -5.77 26.29
C PHE A 132 -4.66 -7.06 25.58
N TRP A 133 -3.37 -7.36 25.57
CA TRP A 133 -2.82 -8.58 24.99
C TRP A 133 -2.04 -9.34 26.08
N GLY A 134 -2.72 -10.21 26.80
CA GLY A 134 -2.16 -10.85 27.98
C GLY A 134 -1.90 -9.84 29.11
N HIS A 135 -0.63 -9.63 29.47
CA HIS A 135 -0.21 -8.66 30.49
C HIS A 135 0.19 -7.29 29.92
N GLU A 136 0.26 -7.17 28.61
CA GLU A 136 0.63 -5.93 27.93
C GLU A 136 -0.61 -5.19 27.42
N SER A 137 -0.52 -3.89 27.30
CA SER A 137 -1.54 -3.07 26.66
C SER A 137 -0.92 -2.22 25.57
N VAL A 138 -1.59 -2.20 24.43
CA VAL A 138 -1.17 -1.39 23.27
C VAL A 138 -2.26 -0.38 22.93
N TRP A 139 -1.84 0.84 22.59
CA TRP A 139 -2.76 1.82 22.04
C TRP A 139 -3.08 1.47 20.59
N VAL A 140 -4.34 1.60 20.23
CA VAL A 140 -4.81 1.50 18.84
C VAL A 140 -5.67 2.69 18.50
N VAL A 141 -5.67 3.05 17.23
CA VAL A 141 -6.58 4.07 16.69
C VAL A 141 -7.76 3.38 16.00
N LYS A 142 -8.95 3.89 16.25
CA LYS A 142 -10.20 3.43 15.62
C LYS A 142 -10.80 4.59 14.83
N PRO A 143 -10.62 4.63 13.50
CA PRO A 143 -11.32 5.58 12.66
C PRO A 143 -12.83 5.35 12.77
N GLN A 144 -13.58 6.39 13.08
CA GLN A 144 -15.04 6.34 13.09
C GLN A 144 -15.58 7.02 11.83
N TYR A 145 -16.43 6.31 11.12
CA TYR A 145 -17.16 6.82 9.95
C TYR A 145 -18.47 6.06 9.78
N SER A 146 -19.45 6.68 9.12
CA SER A 146 -20.72 6.05 8.80
C SER A 146 -20.67 5.51 7.38
N ASP A 147 -20.70 4.17 7.25
CA ASP A 147 -20.74 3.53 5.94
C ASP A 147 -22.13 3.70 5.31
N PRO A 148 -22.23 4.12 4.04
CA PRO A 148 -23.49 4.26 3.35
C PRO A 148 -24.22 2.92 3.14
N ALA A 149 -25.53 2.98 2.94
CA ALA A 149 -26.30 1.80 2.55
C ALA A 149 -25.93 1.29 1.15
N GLY A 150 -25.85 -0.04 1.01
CA GLY A 150 -25.46 -0.70 -0.22
C GLY A 150 -24.04 -1.27 -0.11
N PHE A 151 -23.71 -2.26 -0.95
CA PHE A 151 -22.40 -2.88 -0.94
C PHE A 151 -21.51 -2.33 -2.06
N GLY A 152 -20.21 -2.38 -1.84
CA GLY A 152 -19.20 -2.00 -2.83
C GLY A 152 -18.40 -0.76 -2.43
N HIS A 153 -18.42 -0.40 -1.16
CA HIS A 153 -17.55 0.62 -0.60
C HIS A 153 -16.25 -0.03 -0.11
N TYR A 154 -15.13 0.58 -0.48
CA TYR A 154 -13.80 0.08 -0.15
C TYR A 154 -12.98 1.21 0.46
N TYR A 155 -12.28 0.89 1.53
CA TYR A 155 -11.55 1.85 2.34
C TYR A 155 -10.11 1.44 2.50
N MET A 156 -9.24 2.44 2.50
CA MET A 156 -7.82 2.28 2.81
C MET A 156 -7.43 3.31 3.87
N PHE A 157 -6.65 2.86 4.85
CA PHE A 157 -6.15 3.71 5.93
C PHE A 157 -4.65 3.70 5.95
N ILE A 158 -4.07 4.89 6.08
CA ILE A 158 -2.64 5.12 6.22
C ILE A 158 -2.43 5.89 7.51
N GLU A 159 -1.51 5.41 8.33
CA GLU A 159 -1.18 6.02 9.61
C GLU A 159 0.16 6.74 9.55
N THR A 160 0.21 7.88 10.22
CA THR A 160 1.41 8.68 10.41
C THR A 160 1.54 8.99 11.90
N ILE A 161 2.66 8.64 12.51
CA ILE A 161 2.96 8.89 13.92
C ILE A 161 4.09 9.92 13.99
N ASN A 162 3.87 11.04 14.68
CA ASN A 162 4.84 12.13 14.84
C ASN A 162 5.46 12.57 13.51
N SER A 163 4.63 12.72 12.46
CA SER A 163 5.02 13.09 11.09
C SER A 163 5.82 12.03 10.32
N LYS A 164 5.96 10.81 10.85
CA LYS A 164 6.56 9.67 10.15
C LYS A 164 5.47 8.69 9.76
N GLN A 165 5.31 8.46 8.45
CA GLN A 165 4.35 7.48 7.96
C GLN A 165 4.75 6.08 8.42
N PHE A 166 3.78 5.34 8.96
CA PHE A 166 3.93 3.94 9.32
C PHE A 166 3.92 3.09 8.04
N PRO A 167 4.79 2.08 7.93
CA PRO A 167 4.91 1.32 6.68
C PRO A 167 3.71 0.41 6.37
N GLN A 168 2.93 0.05 7.39
CA GLN A 168 1.72 -0.76 7.23
C GLN A 168 0.56 0.13 6.77
N PHE A 169 -0.34 -0.43 5.97
CA PHE A 169 -1.63 0.14 5.61
C PHE A 169 -2.73 -0.88 5.88
N TRP A 170 -3.97 -0.44 5.96
CA TRP A 170 -5.12 -1.30 6.15
C TRP A 170 -6.11 -1.07 5.03
N VAL A 171 -6.64 -2.17 4.48
CA VAL A 171 -7.73 -2.13 3.49
C VAL A 171 -8.82 -3.08 3.90
N TRP A 172 -10.08 -2.64 3.77
CA TRP A 172 -11.25 -3.48 3.95
C TRP A 172 -12.43 -3.00 3.10
N ASP A 173 -13.40 -3.87 2.93
CA ASP A 173 -14.67 -3.56 2.31
C ASP A 173 -15.78 -3.38 3.35
N ASP A 174 -16.95 -3.00 2.89
CA ASP A 174 -18.12 -2.69 3.70
C ASP A 174 -18.92 -3.91 4.20
N ARG A 175 -18.51 -5.14 3.88
CA ARG A 175 -19.29 -6.35 4.23
C ARG A 175 -19.59 -6.50 5.72
N ILE A 176 -18.76 -5.94 6.58
CA ILE A 176 -18.90 -6.01 8.04
C ILE A 176 -19.63 -4.78 8.59
N VAL A 177 -19.53 -3.63 7.90
CA VAL A 177 -19.97 -2.32 8.42
C VAL A 177 -21.07 -1.67 7.59
N ASN A 178 -21.61 -2.37 6.57
CA ASN A 178 -22.60 -1.84 5.65
C ASN A 178 -23.79 -1.20 6.38
N ASN A 179 -24.11 0.05 6.02
CA ASN A 179 -25.15 0.88 6.62
C ASN A 179 -25.02 1.04 8.15
N SER A 180 -23.80 1.12 8.63
CA SER A 180 -23.53 1.24 10.07
C SER A 180 -22.30 2.11 10.36
N ILE A 181 -22.13 2.47 11.64
CA ILE A 181 -20.94 3.17 12.09
C ILE A 181 -19.79 2.15 12.25
N SER A 182 -18.72 2.37 11.51
CA SER A 182 -17.48 1.60 11.67
C SER A 182 -16.61 2.22 12.75
N THR A 183 -16.01 1.34 13.57
CA THR A 183 -14.97 1.66 14.55
C THR A 183 -13.93 0.55 14.59
N ILE A 184 -13.53 0.00 13.42
CA ILE A 184 -12.57 -1.08 13.33
C ILE A 184 -11.18 -0.56 13.74
N PRO A 185 -10.48 -1.22 14.68
CA PRO A 185 -9.18 -0.79 15.12
C PRO A 185 -8.09 -1.04 14.06
N LEU A 186 -7.18 -0.07 13.90
CA LEU A 186 -5.95 -0.23 13.13
C LEU A 186 -4.91 -0.87 14.06
N ILE A 187 -4.75 -2.19 13.94
CA ILE A 187 -3.80 -2.93 14.77
C ILE A 187 -2.45 -2.97 14.06
N GLN A 188 -1.42 -2.43 14.69
CA GLN A 188 -0.05 -2.42 14.18
C GLN A 188 0.67 -3.72 14.56
N SER A 189 1.49 -4.23 13.63
CA SER A 189 2.28 -5.45 13.89
C SER A 189 3.51 -5.20 14.77
N ASP A 190 4.17 -4.04 14.63
CA ASP A 190 5.49 -3.77 15.21
C ASP A 190 5.68 -2.36 15.80
N SER A 191 4.62 -1.60 16.01
CA SER A 191 4.74 -0.25 16.55
C SER A 191 4.13 -0.12 17.92
N THR A 192 4.74 0.71 18.74
CA THR A 192 4.19 1.14 20.02
C THR A 192 3.80 2.59 19.93
N ILE A 193 2.52 2.86 20.01
CA ILE A 193 1.99 4.21 20.21
C ILE A 193 2.15 4.56 21.69
N ASN A 194 2.76 5.71 21.98
CA ASN A 194 3.02 6.16 23.33
C ASN A 194 2.17 7.37 23.70
N VAL A 195 2.05 7.61 24.99
CA VAL A 195 1.46 8.86 25.52
C VAL A 195 2.25 10.07 24.97
N ASN A 196 1.54 11.11 24.58
CA ASN A 196 2.01 12.32 23.87
C ASN A 196 2.28 12.16 22.37
N ASP A 197 2.23 10.98 21.79
CA ASP A 197 2.31 10.84 20.33
C ASP A 197 1.14 11.53 19.64
N THR A 198 1.43 12.11 18.48
CA THR A 198 0.42 12.65 17.56
C THR A 198 0.22 11.69 16.41
N ILE A 199 -0.99 11.18 16.26
CA ILE A 199 -1.35 10.22 15.23
C ILE A 199 -2.22 10.93 14.20
N GLU A 200 -1.87 10.80 12.94
CA GLU A 200 -2.70 11.22 11.81
C GLU A 200 -3.13 9.98 11.04
N ILE A 201 -4.42 9.89 10.77
CA ILE A 201 -4.99 8.88 9.90
C ILE A 201 -5.48 9.55 8.63
N GLU A 202 -5.01 9.04 7.50
CA GLU A 202 -5.56 9.32 6.17
C GLU A 202 -6.52 8.18 5.80
N MET A 203 -7.79 8.53 5.61
CA MET A 203 -8.82 7.63 5.09
C MET A 203 -9.01 7.91 3.60
N ARG A 204 -8.94 6.87 2.79
CA ARG A 204 -9.20 6.88 1.34
C ARG A 204 -10.43 6.04 1.03
N CYS A 205 -11.36 6.58 0.25
CA CYS A 205 -12.36 5.76 -0.43
C CYS A 205 -11.78 5.38 -1.79
N ILE A 206 -11.58 4.07 -2.02
CA ILE A 206 -10.90 3.52 -3.19
C ILE A 206 -11.86 2.68 -4.02
N ASP A 207 -11.54 2.44 -5.29
CA ASP A 207 -12.33 1.54 -6.11
C ASP A 207 -12.00 0.06 -5.86
N ARG A 208 -12.81 -0.83 -6.44
CA ARG A 208 -12.67 -2.28 -6.26
C ARG A 208 -11.32 -2.81 -6.74
N ASN A 209 -10.80 -2.30 -7.84
CA ASN A 209 -9.55 -2.80 -8.43
C ASN A 209 -8.36 -2.43 -7.55
N VAL A 210 -8.33 -1.20 -7.07
CA VAL A 210 -7.35 -0.72 -6.09
C VAL A 210 -7.45 -1.51 -4.79
N PHE A 211 -8.66 -1.78 -4.30
CA PHE A 211 -8.87 -2.62 -3.12
C PHE A 211 -8.28 -4.03 -3.30
N ARG A 212 -8.54 -4.69 -4.43
CA ARG A 212 -7.98 -6.04 -4.72
C ARG A 212 -6.46 -6.04 -4.75
N TYR A 213 -5.87 -5.04 -5.41
CA TYR A 213 -4.41 -4.88 -5.48
C TYR A 213 -3.80 -4.77 -4.08
N PHE A 214 -4.29 -3.84 -3.27
CA PHE A 214 -3.75 -3.61 -1.92
C PHE A 214 -4.08 -4.73 -0.92
N THR A 215 -5.20 -5.44 -1.10
CA THR A 215 -5.51 -6.65 -0.31
C THR A 215 -4.49 -7.77 -0.58
N ALA A 216 -4.13 -7.99 -1.85
CA ALA A 216 -3.11 -8.98 -2.20
C ALA A 216 -1.73 -8.58 -1.66
N LEU A 217 -1.38 -7.29 -1.74
CA LEU A 217 -0.13 -6.77 -1.20
C LEU A 217 -0.06 -6.90 0.33
N GLN A 218 -1.14 -6.59 1.04
CA GLN A 218 -1.25 -6.75 2.50
C GLN A 218 -1.10 -8.23 2.92
N GLY A 219 -1.71 -9.16 2.18
CA GLY A 219 -1.56 -10.59 2.42
C GLY A 219 -0.12 -11.08 2.27
N SER A 220 0.63 -10.51 1.32
CA SER A 220 2.05 -10.83 1.13
C SER A 220 2.94 -10.28 2.25
N GLN A 221 2.62 -9.11 2.80
CA GLN A 221 3.36 -8.51 3.93
C GLN A 221 3.19 -9.31 5.22
N ASN A 222 2.04 -9.92 5.44
CA ASN A 222 1.72 -10.66 6.66
C ASN A 222 2.19 -12.13 6.63
N ASN A 223 2.99 -12.54 5.64
CA ASN A 223 3.43 -13.94 5.44
C ASN A 223 2.27 -14.97 5.40
N ALA A 224 1.05 -14.50 5.14
CA ALA A 224 -0.15 -15.33 5.16
C ALA A 224 -0.30 -16.21 3.91
N THR A 225 0.41 -15.87 2.83
CA THR A 225 0.34 -16.56 1.53
C THR A 225 1.71 -16.61 0.87
N THR A 226 1.86 -17.49 -0.11
CA THR A 226 3.04 -17.46 -1.00
C THR A 226 3.10 -16.10 -1.68
N PRO A 227 4.25 -15.38 -1.62
CA PRO A 227 4.39 -14.11 -2.30
C PRO A 227 4.06 -14.25 -3.79
N ALA A 228 3.07 -13.51 -4.24
CA ALA A 228 2.69 -13.41 -5.66
C ALA A 228 2.57 -11.92 -6.00
N ASN A 229 2.83 -11.58 -7.27
CA ASN A 229 2.54 -10.23 -7.72
C ASN A 229 1.03 -10.00 -7.60
N PRO A 230 0.59 -8.89 -6.98
CA PRO A 230 -0.82 -8.53 -6.95
C PRO A 230 -1.36 -8.42 -8.38
N ASP A 231 -2.57 -8.93 -8.61
CA ASP A 231 -3.30 -8.64 -9.84
C ASP A 231 -3.47 -7.13 -9.97
N ASN A 232 -3.05 -6.58 -11.09
CA ASN A 232 -3.25 -5.16 -11.37
C ASN A 232 -4.07 -4.98 -12.65
N GLU A 233 -4.69 -3.83 -12.75
CA GLU A 233 -5.52 -3.46 -13.90
C GLU A 233 -4.74 -2.62 -14.94
N ILE A 234 -3.39 -2.64 -14.90
CA ILE A 234 -2.57 -1.97 -15.90
C ILE A 234 -2.30 -2.93 -17.04
N THR A 235 -2.87 -2.63 -18.21
CA THR A 235 -2.62 -3.41 -19.43
C THR A 235 -1.18 -3.20 -19.91
N GLY A 236 -0.70 -4.08 -20.80
CA GLY A 236 0.65 -3.97 -21.38
C GLY A 236 1.75 -4.63 -20.54
N GLY A 237 1.41 -5.20 -19.37
CA GLY A 237 2.33 -6.01 -18.55
C GLY A 237 3.24 -5.19 -17.63
N ALA A 238 2.87 -3.96 -17.27
CA ALA A 238 3.51 -3.23 -16.17
C ALA A 238 3.02 -3.75 -14.83
N LEU A 239 3.83 -3.61 -13.79
CA LEU A 239 3.45 -3.76 -12.39
C LEU A 239 2.93 -2.42 -11.85
N GLY A 240 2.30 -2.46 -10.66
CA GLY A 240 1.85 -1.26 -9.95
C GLY A 240 0.34 -1.08 -9.98
N TYR A 241 -0.13 0.16 -9.84
CA TYR A 241 -1.55 0.47 -9.72
C TYR A 241 -1.89 1.86 -10.27
N PHE A 242 -3.17 2.06 -10.59
CA PHE A 242 -3.76 3.37 -10.83
C PHE A 242 -4.95 3.56 -9.90
N SER A 243 -4.91 4.60 -9.06
CA SER A 243 -5.92 4.87 -8.03
C SER A 243 -6.47 6.28 -8.15
N ALA A 244 -7.73 6.40 -8.54
CA ALA A 244 -8.53 7.60 -8.33
C ALA A 244 -9.32 7.44 -7.02
N HIS A 245 -9.03 8.28 -6.02
CA HIS A 245 -9.61 8.13 -4.69
C HIS A 245 -9.87 9.46 -3.99
N THR A 246 -10.88 9.47 -3.12
CA THR A 246 -11.06 10.58 -2.19
C THR A 246 -10.16 10.37 -0.97
N THR A 247 -9.70 11.44 -0.37
CA THR A 247 -8.86 11.41 0.83
C THR A 247 -9.30 12.42 1.87
N GLN A 248 -9.23 12.02 3.13
CA GLN A 248 -9.45 12.87 4.30
C GLN A 248 -8.43 12.52 5.36
N ARG A 249 -8.03 13.51 6.16
CA ARG A 249 -7.07 13.33 7.25
C ARG A 249 -7.62 13.88 8.55
N LYS A 250 -7.39 13.15 9.63
CA LYS A 250 -7.63 13.62 11.00
C LYS A 250 -6.43 13.29 11.87
N LYS A 251 -6.29 14.10 12.93
CA LYS A 251 -5.23 13.94 13.93
C LYS A 251 -5.83 13.77 15.31
N VAL A 252 -5.14 12.96 16.12
CA VAL A 252 -5.44 12.79 17.55
C VAL A 252 -4.12 12.74 18.32
N LYS A 253 -4.11 13.29 19.53
CA LYS A 253 -2.98 13.19 20.46
C LYS A 253 -3.31 12.19 21.53
N VAL A 254 -2.37 11.27 21.79
CA VAL A 254 -2.48 10.27 22.87
C VAL A 254 -2.26 10.97 24.21
N GLN A 255 -3.21 10.80 25.13
CA GLN A 255 -3.21 11.41 26.47
C GLN A 255 -2.95 10.38 27.57
#